data_bc42389810cc20b44926eaf08e7af377
#
_entry.id   bc42389810cc20b44926eaf08e7af377
#
_cell.length_a   1.000
_cell.length_b   1.000
_cell.length_c   1.000
_cell.angle_alpha   90.00
_cell.angle_beta   90.00
_cell.angle_gamma   90.00
#
_symmetry.space_group_name_H-M   'P 1'
#
loop_
_entity.id
_entity.type
_entity.pdbx_description
1 polymer ?
#
loop_
_entity_poly.entity_id
_entity_poly.type
_entity_poly.pdbx_seq_one_letter_code
_entity_poly.pdbx_strand_id
1 'polypeptide(L)'
;MRVSAVVMLFLGLAACAPAPAPPAPAPEAARPDPLPGTKLSVDQLKAQMFHVSAGKRLKGAWPNGARVAVGLSFDVDNATATLSTGNLDYEILSRGEYGAVDGLPRILRMLDRQQVPASFFIPAASAVLHPEMIKQILSARSASSASSAAHEIGVHGWIHERLPLLNNEKEEQRLLDLSIETLTKMTGKRPVGYRAPSWKFSGWTMGQVKAAGFLYDSSLMASDDAYELLLDGAPTGIVELPIERILDDAPYFGSNADGSNPSVGDVYEVFQSEFDVAYEEGGLFLLTMHPHMIGHRSRAAMLEKLVQYIKGKPGVWFATHEQIANHVKPLIATK
;
A
#
# COMPACT_ATOMS: atom_id res chain seq x y z
N MET A 1 -49.00 -56.41 74.26
CA MET A 1 -49.34 -56.80 72.88
C MET A 1 -48.65 -55.86 71.92
N ARG A 2 -47.63 -56.33 71.18
CA ARG A 2 -46.91 -55.53 70.19
C ARG A 2 -47.26 -56.10 68.84
N VAL A 3 -47.84 -55.26 67.95
CA VAL A 3 -48.13 -55.61 66.58
C VAL A 3 -46.99 -55.07 65.69
N SER A 4 -46.30 -56.02 65.02
CA SER A 4 -45.25 -55.69 64.06
C SER A 4 -45.86 -55.55 62.72
N ALA A 5 -45.67 -54.39 62.10
CA ALA A 5 -46.06 -54.17 60.70
C ALA A 5 -44.85 -54.53 59.78
N VAL A 6 -45.11 -55.42 58.81
CA VAL A 6 -44.15 -55.81 57.77
C VAL A 6 -44.40 -54.87 56.60
N VAL A 7 -43.35 -54.11 56.25
CA VAL A 7 -43.37 -53.29 55.03
C VAL A 7 -42.70 -54.08 53.88
N MET A 8 -43.48 -54.41 52.88
CA MET A 8 -42.95 -55.00 51.63
C MET A 8 -42.47 -53.89 50.71
N LEU A 9 -41.17 -53.92 50.42
CA LEU A 9 -40.56 -53.02 49.46
C LEU A 9 -40.61 -53.65 48.04
N PHE A 10 -41.40 -53.09 47.15
CA PHE A 10 -41.40 -53.46 45.74
C PHE A 10 -40.26 -52.71 45.03
N LEU A 11 -39.19 -53.42 44.64
CA LEU A 11 -38.19 -52.93 43.70
C LEU A 11 -38.71 -53.02 42.25
N GLY A 12 -39.12 -51.91 41.72
CA GLY A 12 -39.39 -51.77 40.30
C GLY A 12 -38.13 -51.71 39.50
N LEU A 13 -37.84 -52.72 38.68
CA LEU A 13 -36.80 -52.69 37.65
C LEU A 13 -37.23 -51.78 36.51
N ALA A 14 -36.73 -50.53 36.48
CA ALA A 14 -36.87 -49.67 35.32
C ALA A 14 -35.88 -50.16 34.23
N ALA A 15 -36.37 -50.71 33.14
CA ALA A 15 -35.57 -51.02 31.98
C ALA A 15 -35.13 -49.70 31.33
N CYS A 16 -33.82 -49.38 31.42
CA CYS A 16 -33.23 -48.28 30.66
C CYS A 16 -33.30 -48.60 29.14
N ALA A 17 -34.02 -47.81 28.38
CA ALA A 17 -33.95 -47.84 26.94
C ALA A 17 -32.52 -47.42 26.50
N PRO A 18 -31.91 -48.08 25.48
CA PRO A 18 -30.60 -47.68 24.98
C PRO A 18 -30.68 -46.23 24.45
N ALA A 19 -29.66 -45.42 24.79
CA ALA A 19 -29.52 -44.08 24.28
C ALA A 19 -29.46 -44.08 22.73
N PRO A 20 -30.10 -43.12 22.05
CA PRO A 20 -29.99 -43.03 20.59
C PRO A 20 -28.51 -42.92 20.17
N ALA A 21 -28.14 -43.63 19.12
CA ALA A 21 -26.81 -43.57 18.54
C ALA A 21 -26.47 -42.12 18.18
N PRO A 22 -25.23 -41.66 18.42
CA PRO A 22 -24.83 -40.31 18.02
C PRO A 22 -25.04 -40.13 16.51
N PRO A 23 -25.48 -38.94 16.05
CA PRO A 23 -25.61 -38.68 14.63
C PRO A 23 -24.29 -38.94 13.90
N ALA A 24 -24.36 -39.51 12.71
CA ALA A 24 -23.19 -39.70 11.87
C ALA A 24 -22.45 -38.37 11.69
N PRO A 25 -21.11 -38.35 11.74
CA PRO A 25 -20.35 -37.13 11.53
C PRO A 25 -20.75 -36.55 10.17
N ALA A 26 -21.03 -35.24 10.16
CA ALA A 26 -21.26 -34.52 8.91
C ALA A 26 -20.08 -34.78 7.95
N PRO A 27 -20.33 -34.93 6.63
CA PRO A 27 -19.24 -35.12 5.67
C PRO A 27 -18.24 -33.99 5.85
N GLU A 28 -16.99 -34.35 6.10
CA GLU A 28 -15.88 -33.40 6.27
C GLU A 28 -15.81 -32.57 4.98
N ALA A 29 -16.01 -31.27 5.10
CA ALA A 29 -15.90 -30.36 3.97
C ALA A 29 -14.51 -30.58 3.37
N ALA A 30 -14.45 -30.91 2.07
CA ALA A 30 -13.18 -31.16 1.38
C ALA A 30 -12.25 -29.99 1.65
N ARG A 31 -11.08 -30.25 2.24
CA ARG A 31 -10.07 -29.22 2.46
C ARG A 31 -9.70 -28.63 1.11
N PRO A 32 -9.66 -27.30 0.99
CA PRO A 32 -9.23 -26.69 -0.25
C PRO A 32 -7.84 -27.19 -0.62
N ASP A 33 -7.61 -27.39 -1.91
CA ASP A 33 -6.30 -27.81 -2.42
C ASP A 33 -5.23 -26.81 -1.94
N PRO A 34 -4.18 -27.22 -1.22
CA PRO A 34 -3.15 -26.32 -0.73
C PRO A 34 -2.31 -25.71 -1.87
N LEU A 35 -2.29 -26.34 -3.05
CA LEU A 35 -1.50 -25.92 -4.21
C LEU A 35 -2.35 -25.96 -5.50
N PRO A 36 -3.42 -25.16 -5.61
CA PRO A 36 -4.33 -25.23 -6.76
C PRO A 36 -3.64 -24.92 -8.09
N GLY A 37 -2.58 -24.10 -8.09
CA GLY A 37 -1.81 -23.73 -9.27
C GLY A 37 -1.12 -24.91 -9.95
N THR A 38 -0.84 -26.00 -9.23
CA THR A 38 -0.19 -27.20 -9.81
C THR A 38 -1.08 -27.96 -10.79
N LYS A 39 -2.39 -27.66 -10.82
CA LYS A 39 -3.38 -28.28 -11.68
C LYS A 39 -3.76 -27.41 -12.89
N LEU A 40 -3.19 -26.22 -12.98
CA LEU A 40 -3.47 -25.30 -14.07
C LEU A 40 -2.76 -25.73 -15.36
N SER A 41 -3.44 -25.62 -16.50
CA SER A 41 -2.81 -25.74 -17.81
C SER A 41 -1.86 -24.55 -18.06
N VAL A 42 -0.96 -24.69 -19.02
CA VAL A 42 -0.04 -23.61 -19.42
C VAL A 42 -0.81 -22.36 -19.85
N ASP A 43 -1.94 -22.52 -20.54
CA ASP A 43 -2.75 -21.38 -20.98
C ASP A 43 -3.45 -20.68 -19.81
N GLN A 44 -3.91 -21.42 -18.80
CA GLN A 44 -4.43 -20.86 -17.56
C GLN A 44 -3.33 -20.12 -16.77
N LEU A 45 -2.13 -20.66 -16.70
CA LEU A 45 -0.98 -19.98 -16.08
C LEU A 45 -0.65 -18.68 -16.79
N LYS A 46 -0.61 -18.70 -18.13
CA LYS A 46 -0.39 -17.47 -18.93
C LYS A 46 -1.50 -16.44 -18.71
N ALA A 47 -2.76 -16.87 -18.74
CA ALA A 47 -3.89 -15.98 -18.52
C ALA A 47 -3.82 -15.31 -17.14
N GLN A 48 -3.45 -16.05 -16.09
CA GLN A 48 -3.28 -15.49 -14.75
C GLN A 48 -2.05 -14.58 -14.65
N MET A 49 -0.90 -15.02 -15.17
CA MET A 49 0.36 -14.27 -15.10
C MET A 49 0.30 -12.95 -15.86
N PHE A 50 -0.39 -12.93 -17.00
CA PHE A 50 -0.42 -11.77 -17.90
C PHE A 50 -1.76 -11.03 -17.88
N HIS A 51 -2.62 -11.30 -16.89
CA HIS A 51 -3.84 -10.53 -16.69
C HIS A 51 -3.53 -9.05 -16.46
N VAL A 52 -2.60 -8.75 -15.54
CA VAL A 52 -1.97 -7.44 -15.42
C VAL A 52 -0.47 -7.63 -15.57
N SER A 53 0.13 -6.94 -16.54
CA SER A 53 1.53 -7.16 -16.87
C SER A 53 2.24 -5.92 -17.37
N ALA A 54 3.57 -5.99 -17.41
CA ALA A 54 4.39 -4.92 -17.96
C ALA A 54 4.38 -4.93 -19.49
N GLY A 55 4.10 -3.77 -20.04
CA GLY A 55 4.23 -3.48 -21.46
C GLY A 55 5.54 -2.77 -21.79
N LYS A 56 5.42 -1.70 -22.55
CA LYS A 56 6.55 -0.90 -23.00
C LYS A 56 7.29 -0.26 -21.83
N ARG A 57 8.63 -0.37 -21.81
CA ARG A 57 9.48 0.38 -20.91
C ARG A 57 9.55 1.85 -21.31
N LEU A 58 9.42 2.76 -20.35
CA LEU A 58 9.31 4.20 -20.58
C LEU A 58 10.59 4.91 -20.10
N LYS A 59 11.74 4.40 -20.53
CA LYS A 59 13.04 5.00 -20.25
C LYS A 59 13.34 6.10 -21.28
N GLY A 60 13.63 7.31 -20.79
CA GLY A 60 13.96 8.46 -21.62
C GLY A 60 14.89 9.42 -20.89
N ALA A 61 15.29 10.50 -21.56
CA ALA A 61 16.09 11.55 -20.92
C ALA A 61 15.21 12.31 -19.91
N TRP A 62 15.73 12.55 -18.72
CA TRP A 62 15.07 13.34 -17.71
C TRP A 62 15.11 14.84 -18.00
N PRO A 63 14.19 15.65 -17.44
CA PRO A 63 14.13 17.09 -17.69
C PRO A 63 15.44 17.81 -17.37
N ASN A 64 15.73 18.85 -18.14
CA ASN A 64 16.89 19.74 -17.91
C ASN A 64 18.24 19.01 -17.91
N GLY A 65 18.36 17.87 -18.59
CA GLY A 65 19.56 17.05 -18.60
C GLY A 65 19.86 16.37 -17.27
N ALA A 66 18.85 16.17 -16.42
CA ALA A 66 19.02 15.40 -15.19
C ALA A 66 19.44 13.96 -15.51
N ARG A 67 20.27 13.41 -14.64
CA ARG A 67 20.81 12.06 -14.77
C ARG A 67 19.85 11.01 -14.19
N VAL A 68 19.18 11.34 -13.08
CA VAL A 68 18.29 10.45 -12.36
C VAL A 68 17.04 11.22 -11.94
N ALA A 69 15.88 10.55 -11.98
CA ALA A 69 14.67 11.06 -11.33
C ALA A 69 14.50 10.43 -9.94
N VAL A 70 14.14 11.24 -8.96
CA VAL A 70 13.93 10.81 -7.58
C VAL A 70 12.52 11.17 -7.13
N GLY A 71 11.74 10.15 -6.79
CA GLY A 71 10.41 10.30 -6.19
C GLY A 71 10.41 9.82 -4.74
N LEU A 72 9.99 10.70 -3.84
CA LEU A 72 9.71 10.33 -2.45
C LEU A 72 8.21 10.17 -2.30
N SER A 73 7.75 9.05 -1.76
CA SER A 73 6.34 8.83 -1.48
C SER A 73 6.06 8.38 -0.06
N PHE A 74 4.90 8.75 0.43
CA PHE A 74 4.44 8.42 1.77
C PHE A 74 3.03 7.82 1.70
N ASP A 75 2.88 6.57 2.12
CA ASP A 75 1.61 5.91 2.31
C ASP A 75 1.08 6.28 3.70
N VAL A 76 0.05 7.15 3.73
CA VAL A 76 -0.44 7.78 4.96
C VAL A 76 -1.55 6.93 5.58
N ASP A 77 -1.22 5.66 5.81
CA ASP A 77 -2.17 4.65 6.32
C ASP A 77 -2.67 4.98 7.72
N ASN A 78 -1.78 5.48 8.56
CA ASN A 78 -2.05 5.69 9.96
C ASN A 78 -2.65 4.41 10.60
N ALA A 79 -3.89 4.48 11.14
CA ALA A 79 -4.59 3.34 11.74
C ALA A 79 -5.48 2.55 10.78
N THR A 80 -5.62 2.98 9.51
CA THR A 80 -6.65 2.43 8.61
C THR A 80 -6.44 0.98 8.25
N ALA A 81 -5.19 0.54 8.07
CA ALA A 81 -4.88 -0.88 7.81
C ALA A 81 -5.38 -1.80 8.94
N THR A 82 -5.28 -1.35 10.19
CA THR A 82 -5.79 -2.07 11.37
C THR A 82 -7.31 -2.01 11.45
N LEU A 83 -7.88 -0.83 11.25
CA LEU A 83 -9.33 -0.62 11.27
C LEU A 83 -10.03 -1.42 10.17
N SER A 84 -9.43 -1.56 8.99
CA SER A 84 -10.00 -2.32 7.86
C SER A 84 -10.24 -3.80 8.19
N THR A 85 -9.55 -4.35 9.16
CA THR A 85 -9.72 -5.73 9.63
C THR A 85 -10.71 -5.85 10.80
N GLY A 86 -11.27 -4.74 11.27
CA GLY A 86 -12.09 -4.70 12.49
C GLY A 86 -11.30 -4.89 13.79
N ASN A 87 -9.97 -4.85 13.73
CA ASN A 87 -9.12 -4.95 14.91
C ASN A 87 -9.16 -3.65 15.71
N LEU A 88 -9.36 -3.76 17.02
CA LEU A 88 -9.38 -2.64 17.98
C LEU A 88 -8.20 -2.72 18.95
N ASP A 89 -7.05 -3.20 18.51
CA ASP A 89 -5.83 -3.15 19.29
C ASP A 89 -5.36 -1.70 19.46
N TYR A 90 -5.55 -1.16 20.65
CA TYR A 90 -5.26 0.24 20.96
C TYR A 90 -3.76 0.58 20.89
N GLU A 91 -2.87 -0.38 21.11
CA GLU A 91 -1.43 -0.16 20.90
C GLU A 91 -1.16 0.15 19.43
N ILE A 92 -1.68 -0.68 18.52
CA ILE A 92 -1.50 -0.51 17.09
C ILE A 92 -2.22 0.75 16.59
N LEU A 93 -3.44 1.02 17.07
CA LEU A 93 -4.18 2.22 16.72
C LEU A 93 -3.43 3.50 17.12
N SER A 94 -2.81 3.49 18.32
CA SER A 94 -2.02 4.65 18.79
C SER A 94 -0.75 4.87 17.96
N ARG A 95 -0.14 3.83 17.40
CA ARG A 95 0.97 3.97 16.44
C ARG A 95 0.50 4.65 15.15
N GLY A 96 -0.70 4.31 14.68
CA GLY A 96 -1.31 5.00 13.55
C GLY A 96 -1.57 6.49 13.84
N GLU A 97 -2.09 6.81 15.04
CA GLU A 97 -2.29 8.19 15.49
C GLU A 97 -0.96 8.97 15.51
N TYR A 98 0.12 8.35 16.01
CA TYR A 98 1.46 8.94 15.97
C TYR A 98 1.86 9.35 14.54
N GLY A 99 1.50 8.57 13.54
CA GLY A 99 1.76 8.90 12.13
C GLY A 99 1.14 10.24 11.74
N ALA A 100 -0.12 10.48 12.13
CA ALA A 100 -0.84 11.69 11.83
C ALA A 100 -0.34 12.92 12.63
N VAL A 101 -0.08 12.74 13.93
CA VAL A 101 0.12 13.85 14.88
C VAL A 101 1.59 14.27 14.96
N ASP A 102 2.53 13.33 14.91
CA ASP A 102 3.97 13.58 15.06
C ASP A 102 4.77 13.28 13.79
N GLY A 103 4.51 12.12 13.19
CA GLY A 103 5.30 11.60 12.06
C GLY A 103 5.19 12.49 10.83
N LEU A 104 3.99 12.69 10.33
CA LEU A 104 3.73 13.52 9.14
C LEU A 104 4.20 14.97 9.32
N PRO A 105 3.88 15.69 10.41
CA PRO A 105 4.39 17.04 10.60
C PRO A 105 5.92 17.13 10.62
N ARG A 106 6.61 16.10 11.16
CA ARG A 106 8.08 16.05 11.16
C ARG A 106 8.64 15.87 9.75
N ILE A 107 8.01 14.99 8.96
CA ILE A 107 8.36 14.75 7.55
C ILE A 107 8.15 16.03 6.74
N LEU A 108 6.99 16.68 6.86
CA LEU A 108 6.70 17.92 6.13
C LEU A 108 7.70 19.02 6.43
N ARG A 109 8.08 19.20 7.71
CA ARG A 109 9.14 20.15 8.08
C ARG A 109 10.50 19.81 7.47
N MET A 110 10.82 18.53 7.35
CA MET A 110 12.07 18.08 6.69
C MET A 110 12.01 18.36 5.19
N LEU A 111 10.93 17.99 4.51
CA LEU A 111 10.74 18.26 3.08
C LEU A 111 10.81 19.77 2.77
N ASP A 112 10.21 20.58 3.63
CA ASP A 112 10.28 22.05 3.52
C ASP A 112 11.70 22.57 3.69
N ARG A 113 12.44 22.15 4.74
CA ARG A 113 13.87 22.53 4.90
C ARG A 113 14.73 22.11 3.73
N GLN A 114 14.45 20.92 3.19
CA GLN A 114 15.23 20.37 2.06
C GLN A 114 14.70 20.87 0.70
N GLN A 115 13.58 21.55 0.65
CA GLN A 115 12.98 22.07 -0.59
C GLN A 115 12.77 20.96 -1.64
N VAL A 116 12.27 19.80 -1.23
CA VAL A 116 11.95 18.67 -2.11
C VAL A 116 10.47 18.34 -2.10
N PRO A 117 9.87 18.08 -3.28
CA PRO A 117 8.48 17.65 -3.37
C PRO A 117 8.35 16.17 -2.97
N ALA A 118 7.14 15.75 -2.65
CA ALA A 118 6.80 14.35 -2.39
C ALA A 118 5.36 14.05 -2.80
N SER A 119 5.04 12.75 -2.96
CA SER A 119 3.69 12.26 -3.21
C SER A 119 3.16 11.57 -1.95
N PHE A 120 1.91 11.84 -1.59
CA PHE A 120 1.25 11.27 -0.43
C PHE A 120 0.07 10.42 -0.91
N PHE A 121 0.17 9.09 -0.79
CA PHE A 121 -0.91 8.18 -1.08
C PHE A 121 -1.73 7.97 0.20
N ILE A 122 -2.99 8.35 0.15
CA ILE A 122 -3.80 8.48 1.37
C ILE A 122 -5.04 7.58 1.26
N PRO A 123 -5.22 6.60 2.18
CA PRO A 123 -6.52 6.00 2.37
C PRO A 123 -7.52 7.10 2.75
N ALA A 124 -8.63 7.23 2.01
CA ALA A 124 -9.51 8.39 2.18
C ALA A 124 -10.12 8.46 3.60
N ALA A 125 -10.32 7.31 4.26
CA ALA A 125 -10.73 7.26 5.66
C ALA A 125 -9.68 7.87 6.59
N SER A 126 -8.36 7.71 6.30
CA SER A 126 -7.29 8.37 7.06
C SER A 126 -7.43 9.89 7.00
N ALA A 127 -7.74 10.43 5.81
CA ALA A 127 -7.99 11.86 5.63
C ALA A 127 -9.23 12.34 6.39
N VAL A 128 -10.30 11.54 6.44
CA VAL A 128 -11.53 11.86 7.19
C VAL A 128 -11.28 11.85 8.70
N LEU A 129 -10.51 10.88 9.19
CA LEU A 129 -10.16 10.76 10.62
C LEU A 129 -9.22 11.89 11.07
N HIS A 130 -8.35 12.37 10.19
CA HIS A 130 -7.34 13.39 10.48
C HIS A 130 -7.36 14.51 9.41
N PRO A 131 -8.43 15.33 9.32
CA PRO A 131 -8.61 16.29 8.23
C PRO A 131 -7.53 17.39 8.18
N GLU A 132 -6.86 17.66 9.29
CA GLU A 132 -5.77 18.64 9.34
C GLU A 132 -4.54 18.20 8.54
N MET A 133 -4.34 16.86 8.35
CA MET A 133 -3.23 16.36 7.53
C MET A 133 -3.29 16.87 6.09
N ILE A 134 -4.48 16.88 5.50
CA ILE A 134 -4.68 17.39 4.13
C ILE A 134 -4.26 18.87 4.04
N LYS A 135 -4.69 19.69 5.01
CA LYS A 135 -4.32 21.10 5.06
C LYS A 135 -2.81 21.27 5.23
N GLN A 136 -2.19 20.47 6.09
CA GLN A 136 -0.74 20.50 6.31
C GLN A 136 0.03 20.16 5.04
N ILE A 137 -0.34 19.08 4.34
CA ILE A 137 0.30 18.67 3.09
C ILE A 137 0.15 19.75 2.01
N LEU A 138 -1.06 20.30 1.84
CA LEU A 138 -1.33 21.33 0.83
C LEU A 138 -0.68 22.67 1.14
N SER A 139 -0.48 23.01 2.42
CA SER A 139 0.16 24.25 2.86
C SER A 139 1.68 24.17 2.93
N ALA A 140 2.23 22.96 3.08
CA ALA A 140 3.67 22.72 3.07
C ALA A 140 4.19 22.94 1.63
N ARG A 141 4.55 24.18 1.34
CA ARG A 141 5.15 24.58 0.07
C ARG A 141 6.62 24.83 0.31
N SER A 142 7.42 24.32 -0.58
CA SER A 142 8.77 24.83 -0.77
C SER A 142 8.70 26.31 -1.18
N ALA A 143 8.83 27.21 -0.21
CA ALA A 143 8.43 28.63 -0.33
C ALA A 143 9.36 29.51 -1.18
N SER A 144 10.41 29.00 -1.82
CA SER A 144 11.49 29.86 -2.29
C SER A 144 11.72 29.97 -3.80
N SER A 145 10.96 29.29 -4.65
CA SER A 145 11.08 29.55 -6.10
C SER A 145 9.76 29.29 -6.86
N ALA A 146 9.58 30.01 -7.97
CA ALA A 146 8.51 29.77 -8.92
C ALA A 146 8.49 28.36 -9.55
N SER A 147 9.49 27.51 -9.20
CA SER A 147 9.66 26.14 -9.65
C SER A 147 9.43 25.09 -8.55
N SER A 148 9.09 25.48 -7.32
CA SER A 148 8.82 24.52 -6.25
C SER A 148 7.45 23.87 -6.45
N ALA A 149 7.47 22.62 -6.88
CA ALA A 149 6.26 21.82 -7.03
C ALA A 149 5.58 21.64 -5.67
N ALA A 150 4.27 21.86 -5.62
CA ALA A 150 3.47 21.47 -4.48
C ALA A 150 3.54 19.95 -4.29
N HIS A 151 3.36 19.48 -3.06
CA HIS A 151 3.18 18.04 -2.81
C HIS A 151 1.95 17.51 -3.55
N GLU A 152 2.02 16.26 -3.92
CA GLU A 152 0.94 15.53 -4.58
C GLU A 152 0.15 14.70 -3.56
N ILE A 153 -1.18 14.56 -3.80
CA ILE A 153 -2.02 13.60 -3.09
C ILE A 153 -2.57 12.60 -4.09
N GLY A 154 -2.29 11.30 -3.85
CA GLY A 154 -2.78 10.15 -4.59
C GLY A 154 -3.78 9.32 -3.77
N VAL A 155 -4.50 8.41 -4.44
CA VAL A 155 -5.47 7.49 -3.84
C VAL A 155 -4.77 6.24 -3.33
N HIS A 156 -5.10 5.82 -2.07
CA HIS A 156 -4.62 4.57 -1.47
C HIS A 156 -5.79 3.73 -0.91
N GLY A 157 -6.86 3.59 -1.70
CA GLY A 157 -8.10 2.96 -1.27
C GLY A 157 -8.91 3.82 -0.30
N TRP A 158 -9.99 3.22 0.25
CA TRP A 158 -10.85 3.87 1.23
C TRP A 158 -10.29 3.79 2.65
N ILE A 159 -10.08 2.55 3.15
CA ILE A 159 -9.66 2.26 4.52
C ILE A 159 -8.44 1.31 4.54
N HIS A 160 -7.62 1.36 3.50
CA HIS A 160 -6.53 0.40 3.28
C HIS A 160 -7.05 -1.05 3.23
N GLU A 161 -8.17 -1.24 2.57
CA GLU A 161 -8.83 -2.53 2.39
C GLU A 161 -7.97 -3.51 1.58
N ARG A 162 -8.05 -4.79 1.93
CA ARG A 162 -7.36 -5.86 1.19
C ARG A 162 -8.18 -6.27 -0.02
N LEU A 163 -7.95 -5.62 -1.18
CA LEU A 163 -8.75 -5.80 -2.40
C LEU A 163 -9.00 -7.27 -2.77
N PRO A 164 -8.00 -8.20 -2.76
CA PRO A 164 -8.26 -9.61 -3.07
C PRO A 164 -9.20 -10.32 -2.09
N LEU A 165 -9.38 -9.79 -0.88
CA LEU A 165 -10.26 -10.38 0.13
C LEU A 165 -11.68 -9.84 0.09
N LEU A 166 -11.93 -8.72 -0.58
CA LEU A 166 -13.28 -8.19 -0.76
C LEU A 166 -14.17 -9.17 -1.53
N ASN A 167 -13.58 -9.87 -2.51
CA ASN A 167 -14.26 -10.83 -3.39
C ASN A 167 -15.61 -10.32 -3.92
N ASN A 168 -15.69 -9.01 -4.21
CA ASN A 168 -16.89 -8.32 -4.66
C ASN A 168 -16.50 -7.11 -5.52
N GLU A 169 -16.68 -7.24 -6.84
CA GLU A 169 -16.33 -6.20 -7.81
C GLU A 169 -17.06 -4.87 -7.56
N LYS A 170 -18.37 -4.93 -7.25
CA LYS A 170 -19.16 -3.72 -7.02
C LYS A 170 -18.75 -2.99 -5.74
N GLU A 171 -18.38 -3.73 -4.72
CA GLU A 171 -17.90 -3.14 -3.48
C GLU A 171 -16.52 -2.50 -3.67
N GLU A 172 -15.62 -3.14 -4.41
CA GLU A 172 -14.31 -2.56 -4.76
C GLU A 172 -14.49 -1.26 -5.55
N GLN A 173 -15.34 -1.25 -6.58
CA GLN A 173 -15.66 -0.04 -7.34
C GLN A 173 -16.24 1.06 -6.46
N ARG A 174 -17.19 0.72 -5.57
CA ARG A 174 -17.81 1.67 -4.64
C ARG A 174 -16.76 2.32 -3.72
N LEU A 175 -15.81 1.54 -3.20
CA LEU A 175 -14.75 2.04 -2.33
C LEU A 175 -13.77 2.93 -3.09
N LEU A 176 -13.43 2.58 -4.33
CA LEU A 176 -12.61 3.40 -5.21
C LEU A 176 -13.27 4.76 -5.49
N ASP A 177 -14.55 4.74 -5.89
CA ASP A 177 -15.31 5.96 -6.19
C ASP A 177 -15.42 6.87 -4.96
N LEU A 178 -15.73 6.27 -3.80
CA LEU A 178 -15.81 6.99 -2.52
C LEU A 178 -14.47 7.63 -2.15
N SER A 179 -13.36 6.93 -2.41
CA SER A 179 -12.02 7.46 -2.16
C SER A 179 -11.70 8.67 -3.04
N ILE A 180 -11.98 8.55 -4.34
CA ILE A 180 -11.78 9.62 -5.31
C ILE A 180 -12.63 10.85 -4.94
N GLU A 181 -13.92 10.64 -4.68
CA GLU A 181 -14.85 11.72 -4.31
C GLU A 181 -14.40 12.44 -3.04
N THR A 182 -14.09 11.67 -1.99
CA THR A 182 -13.66 12.20 -0.69
C THR A 182 -12.40 13.02 -0.82
N LEU A 183 -11.35 12.48 -1.43
CA LEU A 183 -10.09 13.20 -1.58
C LEU A 183 -10.24 14.41 -2.51
N THR A 184 -11.04 14.31 -3.58
CA THR A 184 -11.34 15.47 -4.46
C THR A 184 -11.99 16.60 -3.67
N LYS A 185 -13.00 16.28 -2.84
CA LYS A 185 -13.70 17.27 -2.01
C LYS A 185 -12.75 17.93 -0.99
N MET A 186 -11.87 17.13 -0.36
CA MET A 186 -10.97 17.64 0.67
C MET A 186 -9.80 18.44 0.13
N THR A 187 -9.31 18.11 -1.07
CA THR A 187 -8.13 18.76 -1.68
C THR A 187 -8.49 19.86 -2.69
N GLY A 188 -9.71 19.84 -3.22
CA GLY A 188 -10.13 20.72 -4.32
C GLY A 188 -9.57 20.30 -5.70
N LYS A 189 -8.79 19.20 -5.77
CA LYS A 189 -8.22 18.63 -7.02
C LYS A 189 -8.48 17.14 -7.05
N ARG A 190 -8.95 16.62 -8.20
CA ARG A 190 -9.09 15.17 -8.39
C ARG A 190 -7.70 14.53 -8.42
N PRO A 191 -7.42 13.50 -7.58
CA PRO A 191 -6.18 12.75 -7.65
C PRO A 191 -6.01 12.05 -9.00
N VAL A 192 -4.79 12.04 -9.53
CA VAL A 192 -4.45 11.41 -10.81
C VAL A 192 -3.59 10.15 -10.65
N GLY A 193 -3.09 9.90 -9.45
CA GLY A 193 -2.29 8.74 -9.09
C GLY A 193 -3.04 7.77 -8.20
N TYR A 194 -2.80 6.49 -8.42
CA TYR A 194 -3.34 5.39 -7.61
C TYR A 194 -2.21 4.52 -7.09
N ARG A 195 -2.36 4.04 -5.86
CA ARG A 195 -1.56 2.96 -5.26
C ARG A 195 -2.50 2.02 -4.53
N ALA A 196 -2.47 0.74 -4.88
CA ALA A 196 -3.31 -0.26 -4.23
C ALA A 196 -2.86 -0.48 -2.77
N PRO A 197 -3.79 -0.59 -1.83
CA PRO A 197 -3.46 -0.98 -0.45
C PRO A 197 -2.66 -2.28 -0.41
N SER A 198 -1.55 -2.29 0.35
CA SER A 198 -0.58 -3.40 0.41
C SER A 198 -0.06 -3.85 -0.96
N TRP A 199 -0.18 -3.02 -2.01
CA TRP A 199 0.23 -3.28 -3.39
C TRP A 199 -0.42 -4.50 -4.02
N LYS A 200 -1.64 -4.82 -3.61
CA LYS A 200 -2.34 -6.04 -4.05
C LYS A 200 -3.57 -5.70 -4.86
N PHE A 201 -3.61 -6.22 -6.08
CA PHE A 201 -4.76 -6.15 -6.96
C PHE A 201 -5.68 -7.35 -6.74
N SER A 202 -6.98 -7.11 -6.89
CA SER A 202 -7.96 -8.14 -7.24
C SER A 202 -7.94 -8.37 -8.77
N GLY A 203 -8.76 -9.28 -9.27
CA GLY A 203 -8.96 -9.45 -10.72
C GLY A 203 -9.65 -8.26 -11.39
N TRP A 204 -10.21 -7.31 -10.65
CA TRP A 204 -10.95 -6.16 -11.21
C TRP A 204 -10.21 -4.84 -11.09
N THR A 205 -9.26 -4.74 -10.18
CA THR A 205 -8.58 -3.48 -9.80
C THR A 205 -8.07 -2.72 -11.02
N MET A 206 -7.32 -3.37 -11.91
CA MET A 206 -6.73 -2.68 -13.07
C MET A 206 -7.80 -2.14 -14.02
N GLY A 207 -8.87 -2.91 -14.24
CA GLY A 207 -10.00 -2.47 -15.06
C GLY A 207 -10.68 -1.23 -14.48
N GLN A 208 -10.91 -1.20 -13.18
CA GLN A 208 -11.53 -0.08 -12.47
C GLN A 208 -10.62 1.16 -12.46
N VAL A 209 -9.33 1.00 -12.18
CA VAL A 209 -8.32 2.08 -12.23
C VAL A 209 -8.25 2.71 -13.62
N LYS A 210 -8.26 1.86 -14.67
CA LYS A 210 -8.32 2.32 -16.07
C LYS A 210 -9.61 3.08 -16.37
N ALA A 211 -10.76 2.53 -15.99
CA ALA A 211 -12.06 3.16 -16.21
C ALA A 211 -12.20 4.49 -15.46
N ALA A 212 -11.62 4.60 -14.26
CA ALA A 212 -11.57 5.83 -13.49
C ALA A 212 -10.63 6.90 -14.10
N GLY A 213 -9.81 6.56 -15.09
CA GLY A 213 -8.97 7.50 -15.83
C GLY A 213 -7.76 8.01 -15.06
N PHE A 214 -7.15 7.17 -14.23
CA PHE A 214 -5.89 7.51 -13.57
C PHE A 214 -4.75 7.66 -14.59
N LEU A 215 -3.84 8.60 -14.31
CA LEU A 215 -2.65 8.84 -15.12
C LEU A 215 -1.63 7.73 -14.93
N TYR A 216 -1.45 7.31 -13.68
CA TYR A 216 -0.47 6.31 -13.30
C TYR A 216 -0.96 5.45 -12.11
N ASP A 217 -0.38 4.28 -12.04
CA ASP A 217 -0.37 3.39 -10.87
C ASP A 217 1.04 3.34 -10.27
N SER A 218 1.15 2.97 -9.00
CA SER A 218 2.44 2.77 -8.31
C SER A 218 2.30 1.62 -7.31
N SER A 219 2.01 0.42 -7.83
CA SER A 219 1.74 -0.77 -7.01
C SER A 219 2.55 -2.00 -7.41
N LEU A 220 3.10 -2.03 -8.62
CA LEU A 220 3.69 -3.24 -9.19
C LEU A 220 5.22 -3.12 -9.35
N MET A 221 5.90 -4.27 -9.56
CA MET A 221 7.35 -4.42 -9.40
C MET A 221 8.01 -5.12 -10.61
N ALA A 222 7.51 -4.90 -11.83
CA ALA A 222 8.01 -5.65 -12.98
C ALA A 222 9.24 -5.00 -13.67
N SER A 223 9.76 -3.89 -13.14
CA SER A 223 10.93 -3.18 -13.65
C SER A 223 11.45 -2.16 -12.64
N ASP A 224 12.71 -1.79 -12.75
CA ASP A 224 13.30 -0.67 -12.01
C ASP A 224 12.93 0.70 -12.60
N ASP A 225 12.62 0.74 -13.90
CA ASP A 225 12.18 1.96 -14.60
C ASP A 225 10.67 1.93 -14.89
N ALA A 226 10.06 3.09 -15.14
CA ALA A 226 8.66 3.22 -15.49
C ALA A 226 8.28 2.39 -16.73
N TYR A 227 7.05 1.90 -16.76
CA TYR A 227 6.54 1.13 -17.88
C TYR A 227 5.03 1.35 -18.11
N GLU A 228 4.53 0.98 -19.29
CA GLU A 228 3.09 0.95 -19.54
C GLU A 228 2.48 -0.31 -18.97
N LEU A 229 1.33 -0.20 -18.30
CA LEU A 229 0.55 -1.34 -17.85
C LEU A 229 -0.27 -1.94 -19.00
N LEU A 230 -0.28 -3.27 -19.07
CA LEU A 230 -1.17 -4.04 -19.93
C LEU A 230 -2.26 -4.71 -19.09
N LEU A 231 -3.46 -4.78 -19.64
CA LEU A 231 -4.57 -5.59 -19.12
C LEU A 231 -4.96 -6.61 -20.21
N ASP A 232 -4.87 -7.90 -19.88
CA ASP A 232 -5.08 -9.02 -20.81
C ASP A 232 -4.28 -8.86 -22.12
N GLY A 233 -3.03 -8.41 -21.98
CA GLY A 233 -2.13 -8.14 -23.11
C GLY A 233 -2.41 -6.87 -23.89
N ALA A 234 -3.48 -6.13 -23.60
CA ALA A 234 -3.83 -4.89 -24.25
C ALA A 234 -3.26 -3.66 -23.51
N PRO A 235 -2.71 -2.65 -24.21
CA PRO A 235 -2.26 -1.40 -23.61
C PRO A 235 -3.38 -0.70 -22.83
N THR A 236 -3.08 -0.27 -21.62
CA THR A 236 -4.02 0.51 -20.81
C THR A 236 -3.86 2.00 -21.00
N GLY A 237 -2.69 2.42 -21.43
CA GLY A 237 -2.28 3.81 -21.43
C GLY A 237 -1.94 4.34 -20.03
N ILE A 238 -1.91 3.51 -18.99
CA ILE A 238 -1.52 3.89 -17.63
C ILE A 238 -0.03 3.67 -17.46
N VAL A 239 0.65 4.65 -16.88
CA VAL A 239 2.06 4.55 -16.48
C VAL A 239 2.14 3.79 -15.17
N GLU A 240 2.96 2.76 -15.08
CA GLU A 240 3.40 2.22 -13.81
C GLU A 240 4.68 2.95 -13.37
N LEU A 241 4.64 3.48 -12.17
CA LEU A 241 5.81 3.96 -11.43
C LEU A 241 6.16 2.90 -10.40
N PRO A 242 7.09 1.99 -10.70
CA PRO A 242 7.28 0.77 -9.93
C PRO A 242 7.72 1.07 -8.51
N ILE A 243 7.18 0.28 -7.60
CA ILE A 243 7.65 0.20 -6.22
C ILE A 243 8.62 -0.97 -6.07
N GLU A 244 9.35 -1.00 -4.96
CA GLU A 244 10.21 -2.13 -4.61
C GLU A 244 10.24 -2.32 -3.09
N ARG A 245 10.24 -3.60 -2.64
CA ARG A 245 10.22 -3.92 -1.21
C ARG A 245 11.48 -3.50 -0.48
N ILE A 246 12.62 -3.47 -1.18
CA ILE A 246 13.89 -2.99 -0.60
C ILE A 246 13.92 -1.46 -0.49
N LEU A 247 13.06 -0.76 -1.24
CA LEU A 247 12.86 0.69 -1.20
C LEU A 247 11.55 1.07 -0.48
N ASP A 248 11.19 0.30 0.55
CA ASP A 248 10.06 0.55 1.44
C ASP A 248 10.51 0.45 2.90
N ASP A 249 10.07 1.37 3.74
CA ASP A 249 10.44 1.39 5.16
C ASP A 249 9.72 0.32 5.99
N ALA A 250 8.56 -0.19 5.51
CA ALA A 250 7.75 -1.14 6.26
C ALA A 250 8.42 -2.51 6.49
N PRO A 251 9.14 -3.12 5.53
CA PRO A 251 9.87 -4.36 5.78
C PRO A 251 10.95 -4.23 6.86
N TYR A 252 11.51 -3.04 7.02
CA TYR A 252 12.61 -2.79 7.97
C TYR A 252 12.12 -2.36 9.35
N PHE A 253 11.08 -1.53 9.40
CA PHE A 253 10.63 -0.88 10.61
C PHE A 253 9.24 -1.31 11.08
N GLY A 254 8.58 -2.19 10.34
CA GLY A 254 7.37 -2.87 10.77
C GLY A 254 7.63 -3.75 12.01
N SER A 255 6.56 -4.16 12.67
CA SER A 255 6.69 -5.05 13.83
C SER A 255 7.09 -6.45 13.37
N ASN A 256 8.36 -6.79 13.53
CA ASN A 256 8.77 -8.18 13.50
C ASN A 256 8.43 -8.81 14.85
N ALA A 257 7.77 -9.97 14.83
CA ALA A 257 7.30 -10.66 16.04
C ALA A 257 8.44 -11.02 17.02
N ASP A 258 9.67 -11.10 16.52
CA ASP A 258 10.88 -11.41 17.30
C ASP A 258 11.69 -10.17 17.71
N GLY A 259 11.22 -8.95 17.34
CA GLY A 259 11.91 -7.70 17.64
C GLY A 259 13.19 -7.46 16.82
N SER A 260 13.48 -8.29 15.81
CA SER A 260 14.67 -8.18 14.95
C SER A 260 14.54 -7.08 13.91
N ASN A 261 14.54 -5.83 14.34
CA ASN A 261 14.60 -4.71 13.38
C ASN A 261 16.05 -4.37 13.06
N PRO A 262 16.40 -4.11 11.78
CA PRO A 262 17.73 -3.62 11.43
C PRO A 262 18.01 -2.26 12.08
N SER A 263 19.26 -1.93 12.23
CA SER A 263 19.63 -0.59 12.69
C SER A 263 19.25 0.47 11.65
N VAL A 264 19.05 1.70 12.08
CA VAL A 264 18.78 2.83 11.18
C VAL A 264 19.96 3.04 10.19
N GLY A 265 21.19 2.67 10.59
CA GLY A 265 22.38 2.73 9.74
C GLY A 265 22.33 1.72 8.60
N ASP A 266 21.92 0.49 8.87
CA ASP A 266 21.79 -0.57 7.86
C ASP A 266 20.76 -0.19 6.78
N VAL A 267 19.62 0.36 7.21
CA VAL A 267 18.56 0.81 6.27
C VAL A 267 19.03 2.00 5.43
N TYR A 268 19.78 2.93 6.04
CA TYR A 268 20.40 4.03 5.29
C TYR A 268 21.35 3.51 4.20
N GLU A 269 22.19 2.53 4.51
CA GLU A 269 23.14 1.94 3.57
C GLU A 269 22.43 1.26 2.40
N VAL A 270 21.33 0.53 2.66
CA VAL A 270 20.50 -0.07 1.60
C VAL A 270 19.96 1.02 0.68
N PHE A 271 19.26 2.02 1.22
CA PHE A 271 18.63 3.06 0.39
C PHE A 271 19.67 3.90 -0.37
N GLN A 272 20.82 4.17 0.23
CA GLN A 272 21.91 4.87 -0.44
C GLN A 272 22.50 4.05 -1.58
N SER A 273 22.73 2.75 -1.38
CA SER A 273 23.30 1.86 -2.40
C SER A 273 22.39 1.72 -3.61
N GLU A 274 21.10 1.55 -3.40
CA GLU A 274 20.08 1.50 -4.46
C GLU A 274 20.05 2.83 -5.24
N PHE A 275 20.09 3.96 -4.54
CA PHE A 275 20.17 5.27 -5.20
C PHE A 275 21.44 5.41 -6.03
N ASP A 276 22.60 5.00 -5.52
CA ASP A 276 23.87 5.14 -6.22
C ASP A 276 23.88 4.37 -7.54
N VAL A 277 23.32 3.16 -7.57
CA VAL A 277 23.18 2.37 -8.81
C VAL A 277 22.16 3.01 -9.76
N ALA A 278 20.99 3.42 -9.28
CA ALA A 278 20.00 4.13 -10.10
C ALA A 278 20.59 5.42 -10.72
N TYR A 279 21.44 6.14 -9.96
CA TYR A 279 22.14 7.32 -10.44
C TYR A 279 23.18 6.98 -11.53
N GLU A 280 23.93 5.88 -11.39
CA GLU A 280 24.91 5.43 -12.38
C GLU A 280 24.22 5.01 -13.69
N GLU A 281 23.11 4.32 -13.61
CA GLU A 281 22.33 3.84 -14.73
C GLU A 281 21.48 4.93 -15.42
N GLY A 282 21.34 6.09 -14.80
CA GLY A 282 20.49 7.17 -15.31
C GLY A 282 18.99 6.84 -15.23
N GLY A 283 18.61 6.05 -14.24
CA GLY A 283 17.29 5.46 -14.07
C GLY A 283 16.35 6.27 -13.17
N LEU A 284 15.50 5.54 -12.47
CA LEU A 284 14.46 6.03 -11.57
C LEU A 284 14.73 5.52 -10.16
N PHE A 285 14.65 6.39 -9.15
CA PHE A 285 14.71 6.01 -7.74
C PHE A 285 13.42 6.43 -7.05
N LEU A 286 12.60 5.47 -6.64
CA LEU A 286 11.35 5.70 -5.92
C LEU A 286 11.42 5.08 -4.52
N LEU A 287 11.28 5.91 -3.50
CA LEU A 287 11.31 5.49 -2.10
C LEU A 287 9.91 5.60 -1.50
N THR A 288 9.39 4.48 -1.02
CA THR A 288 8.07 4.38 -0.35
C THR A 288 8.26 4.35 1.15
N MET A 289 7.48 5.13 1.87
CA MET A 289 7.61 5.29 3.31
C MET A 289 6.26 5.49 3.99
N HIS A 290 6.20 5.31 5.30
CA HIS A 290 4.98 5.46 6.08
C HIS A 290 5.22 6.43 7.24
N PRO A 291 4.41 7.51 7.42
CA PRO A 291 4.62 8.49 8.49
C PRO A 291 4.69 7.88 9.89
N HIS A 292 3.93 6.81 10.15
CA HIS A 292 3.95 6.10 11.42
C HIS A 292 5.18 5.20 11.61
N MET A 293 6.03 5.05 10.58
CA MET A 293 7.28 4.28 10.62
C MET A 293 8.51 5.18 10.47
N ILE A 294 8.71 5.79 9.30
CA ILE A 294 9.87 6.66 9.04
C ILE A 294 9.82 7.97 9.85
N GLY A 295 8.62 8.39 10.28
CA GLY A 295 8.42 9.64 11.02
C GLY A 295 9.00 9.64 12.44
N HIS A 296 9.51 8.52 12.97
CA HIS A 296 10.20 8.47 14.26
C HIS A 296 11.52 9.24 14.22
N ARG A 297 11.94 9.80 15.37
CA ARG A 297 13.05 10.76 15.48
C ARG A 297 14.32 10.36 14.74
N SER A 298 14.88 9.18 15.02
CA SER A 298 16.11 8.70 14.40
C SER A 298 15.95 8.35 12.92
N ARG A 299 14.80 7.79 12.56
CA ARG A 299 14.46 7.39 11.18
C ARG A 299 14.25 8.62 10.29
N ALA A 300 13.53 9.64 10.79
CA ALA A 300 13.37 10.91 10.08
C ALA A 300 14.70 11.66 9.91
N ALA A 301 15.60 11.60 10.91
CA ALA A 301 16.95 12.15 10.78
C ALA A 301 17.79 11.38 9.73
N MET A 302 17.64 10.06 9.66
CA MET A 302 18.27 9.24 8.63
C MET A 302 17.73 9.60 7.23
N LEU A 303 16.43 9.74 7.08
CA LEU A 303 15.82 10.16 5.81
C LEU A 303 16.33 11.54 5.38
N GLU A 304 16.43 12.50 6.30
CA GLU A 304 16.97 13.81 5.98
C GLU A 304 18.44 13.74 5.51
N LYS A 305 19.26 12.88 6.16
CA LYS A 305 20.63 12.62 5.73
C LYS A 305 20.70 12.02 4.32
N LEU A 306 19.80 11.08 4.00
CA LEU A 306 19.70 10.49 2.66
C LEU A 306 19.33 11.55 1.61
N VAL A 307 18.31 12.37 1.89
CA VAL A 307 17.90 13.46 0.98
C VAL A 307 19.05 14.44 0.74
N GLN A 308 19.80 14.79 1.78
CA GLN A 308 21.00 15.66 1.64
C GLN A 308 22.08 15.02 0.79
N TYR A 309 22.33 13.72 0.97
CA TYR A 309 23.29 12.95 0.16
C TYR A 309 22.88 12.98 -1.32
N ILE A 310 21.63 12.66 -1.62
CA ILE A 310 21.08 12.65 -2.98
C ILE A 310 21.18 14.05 -3.61
N LYS A 311 20.80 15.10 -2.89
CA LYS A 311 20.93 16.50 -3.36
C LYS A 311 22.38 16.93 -3.65
N GLY A 312 23.33 16.33 -2.99
CA GLY A 312 24.76 16.57 -3.23
C GLY A 312 25.28 16.03 -4.57
N LYS A 313 24.52 15.18 -5.25
CA LYS A 313 24.90 14.64 -6.57
C LYS A 313 24.44 15.58 -7.68
N PRO A 314 25.24 15.85 -8.71
CA PRO A 314 24.82 16.67 -9.85
C PRO A 314 23.76 15.97 -10.69
N GLY A 315 22.84 16.73 -11.28
CA GLY A 315 21.85 16.18 -12.22
C GLY A 315 20.77 15.31 -11.57
N VAL A 316 20.40 15.55 -10.31
CA VAL A 316 19.26 14.91 -9.66
C VAL A 316 18.01 15.74 -9.87
N TRP A 317 16.94 15.10 -10.34
CA TRP A 317 15.62 15.68 -10.46
C TRP A 317 14.68 15.11 -9.42
N PHE A 318 14.43 15.84 -8.32
CA PHE A 318 13.36 15.52 -7.39
C PHE A 318 12.01 15.92 -7.98
N ALA A 319 11.08 14.98 -7.99
CA ALA A 319 9.75 15.18 -8.57
C ALA A 319 8.67 14.41 -7.81
N THR A 320 7.42 14.86 -7.94
CA THR A 320 6.27 14.05 -7.54
C THR A 320 6.05 12.93 -8.55
N HIS A 321 5.30 11.90 -8.14
CA HIS A 321 4.91 10.80 -9.04
C HIS A 321 4.09 11.33 -10.23
N GLU A 322 3.19 12.31 -10.01
CA GLU A 322 2.45 12.98 -11.10
C GLU A 322 3.39 13.63 -12.12
N GLN A 323 4.46 14.28 -11.66
CA GLN A 323 5.44 14.91 -12.55
C GLN A 323 6.24 13.88 -13.35
N ILE A 324 6.70 12.82 -12.69
CA ILE A 324 7.43 11.72 -13.36
C ILE A 324 6.51 11.04 -14.38
N ALA A 325 5.28 10.70 -14.00
CA ALA A 325 4.31 10.07 -14.88
C ALA A 325 3.99 10.94 -16.11
N ASN A 326 3.75 12.23 -15.91
CA ASN A 326 3.52 13.17 -17.02
C ASN A 326 4.72 13.28 -17.96
N HIS A 327 5.95 13.20 -17.42
CA HIS A 327 7.17 13.26 -18.23
C HIS A 327 7.34 12.01 -19.12
N VAL A 328 7.07 10.81 -18.58
CA VAL A 328 7.27 9.56 -19.33
C VAL A 328 6.03 9.14 -20.15
N LYS A 329 4.86 9.64 -19.84
CA LYS A 329 3.60 9.30 -20.53
C LYS A 329 3.64 9.46 -22.05
N PRO A 330 4.24 10.50 -22.63
CA PRO A 330 4.35 10.63 -24.09
C PRO A 330 5.13 9.49 -24.75
N LEU A 331 6.02 8.82 -24.01
CA LEU A 331 6.81 7.71 -24.52
C LEU A 331 5.94 6.48 -24.86
N ILE A 332 4.74 6.35 -24.29
CA ILE A 332 3.79 5.29 -24.64
C ILE A 332 3.44 5.35 -26.13
N ALA A 333 3.21 6.54 -26.66
CA ALA A 333 2.81 6.74 -28.06
C ALA A 333 3.96 6.66 -29.07
N THR A 334 5.23 6.73 -28.63
CA THR A 334 6.38 6.62 -29.55
C THR A 334 6.53 5.17 -30.02
N LYS A 335 6.79 4.97 -31.33
CA LYS A 335 7.03 3.63 -31.90
C LYS A 335 8.39 3.09 -31.49
#